data_05dd148dea2c69ea9f670db4b63e3f2e
#
_entry.id   05dd148dea2c69ea9f670db4b63e3f2e
#
_cell.length_a   1.000
_cell.length_b   1.000
_cell.length_c   1.000
_cell.angle_alpha   90.00
_cell.angle_beta   90.00
_cell.angle_gamma   90.00
#
_symmetry.space_group_name_H-M   'P 1'
#
loop_
_entity.id
_entity.type
_entity.pdbx_description
1 polymer ?
#
loop_
_entity_poly.entity_id
_entity_poly.type
_entity_poly.pdbx_seq_one_letter_code
_entity_poly.pdbx_strand_id
1 'polypeptide(L)'
;MRRYELDTSYQGNMPNEVEFTLDNRYVVKIGDERFYNLMGETMLSAFNGLVHPDDVMVFEQFINSDMSVRYCIVRCLIKNGSYRWMLLVKKRIYEVGTDRMVELVAQDIIVISNDFDMYYHRVRKYRAIINVIEEKIFEYDPVSGMFTIYCY
;
A
#
# COMPACT_ATOMS: atom_id res chain seq x y z
N MET A 1 6.09 -24.35 -7.20
CA MET A 1 6.43 -23.09 -6.54
C MET A 1 6.77 -22.05 -7.60
N ARG A 2 6.05 -20.94 -7.67
CA ARG A 2 6.36 -19.83 -8.57
C ARG A 2 7.08 -18.75 -7.78
N ARG A 3 8.30 -18.42 -8.20
CA ARG A 3 9.03 -17.26 -7.68
C ARG A 3 8.57 -16.02 -8.42
N TYR A 4 8.27 -14.98 -7.67
CA TYR A 4 7.94 -13.69 -8.20
C TYR A 4 8.97 -12.69 -7.69
N GLU A 5 9.76 -12.16 -8.62
CA GLU A 5 10.67 -11.06 -8.30
C GLU A 5 9.86 -9.78 -8.18
N LEU A 6 9.75 -9.30 -6.95
CA LEU A 6 9.57 -7.88 -6.70
C LEU A 6 10.97 -7.29 -6.83
N ASP A 7 11.20 -6.48 -7.83
CA ASP A 7 12.42 -5.68 -7.87
C ASP A 7 12.35 -4.65 -6.75
N THR A 8 12.81 -5.09 -5.61
CA THR A 8 13.05 -4.27 -4.44
C THR A 8 14.52 -4.30 -4.15
N SER A 9 15.34 -3.95 -5.13
CA SER A 9 16.78 -3.66 -4.94
C SER A 9 16.95 -2.49 -3.96
N TYR A 10 16.38 -2.68 -2.75
CA TYR A 10 16.05 -1.62 -1.85
C TYR A 10 16.72 -1.79 -0.50
N GLN A 11 17.79 -1.08 -0.32
CA GLN A 11 18.34 -0.79 1.00
C GLN A 11 18.22 0.73 1.24
N GLY A 12 17.31 1.10 2.13
CA GLY A 12 17.17 2.48 2.60
C GLY A 12 16.09 3.27 1.82
N ASN A 13 15.53 4.27 2.40
CA ASN A 13 14.43 5.13 1.99
C ASN A 13 14.09 5.12 0.49
N MET A 14 13.04 4.41 0.09
CA MET A 14 12.54 4.45 -1.28
C MET A 14 12.16 5.89 -1.64
N PRO A 15 12.63 6.42 -2.77
CA PRO A 15 12.29 7.78 -3.16
C PRO A 15 10.78 8.03 -3.26
N ASN A 16 9.98 6.97 -3.31
CA ASN A 16 8.52 7.02 -3.47
C ASN A 16 7.75 6.40 -2.29
N GLU A 17 8.41 6.16 -1.16
CA GLU A 17 7.78 5.70 0.07
C GLU A 17 7.34 6.89 0.91
N VAL A 18 6.10 6.89 1.36
CA VAL A 18 5.52 7.92 2.22
C VAL A 18 4.86 7.30 3.44
N GLU A 19 4.95 7.97 4.58
CA GLU A 19 4.37 7.53 5.84
C GLU A 19 3.23 8.44 6.25
N PHE A 20 2.14 7.84 6.76
CA PHE A 20 1.00 8.58 7.27
C PHE A 20 0.19 7.73 8.24
N THR A 21 -0.62 8.39 9.05
CA THR A 21 -1.49 7.75 10.04
C THR A 21 -2.92 8.20 9.86
N LEU A 22 -3.83 7.25 9.81
CA LEU A 22 -5.28 7.47 9.70
C LEU A 22 -5.98 7.17 11.02
N ASP A 23 -7.05 7.93 11.30
CA ASP A 23 -8.03 7.56 12.32
C ASP A 23 -9.12 6.61 11.78
N ASN A 24 -10.07 6.25 12.63
CA ASN A 24 -11.19 5.38 12.29
C ASN A 24 -12.20 5.99 11.30
N ARG A 25 -12.04 7.25 10.94
CA ARG A 25 -12.80 7.95 9.89
C ARG A 25 -11.98 8.19 8.63
N TYR A 26 -10.82 7.55 8.53
CA TYR A 26 -9.86 7.66 7.42
C TYR A 26 -9.23 9.06 7.29
N VAL A 27 -9.33 9.88 8.32
CA VAL A 27 -8.70 11.21 8.33
C VAL A 27 -7.22 11.08 8.63
N VAL A 28 -6.37 11.70 7.84
CA VAL A 28 -4.92 11.73 8.07
C VAL A 28 -4.63 12.62 9.26
N LYS A 29 -4.08 12.04 10.31
CA LYS A 29 -3.69 12.74 11.54
C LYS A 29 -2.22 13.14 11.54
N ILE A 30 -1.38 12.30 10.93
CA ILE A 30 0.06 12.51 10.80
C ILE A 30 0.45 12.12 9.38
N GLY A 31 1.22 12.94 8.71
CA GLY A 31 1.83 12.66 7.43
C GLY A 31 3.23 13.24 7.38
N ASP A 32 4.15 12.55 6.70
CA ASP A 32 5.46 13.12 6.46
C ASP A 32 5.43 14.14 5.30
N GLU A 33 6.51 14.90 5.13
CA GLU A 33 6.59 15.90 4.05
C GLU A 33 6.43 15.26 2.67
N ARG A 34 6.97 14.06 2.48
CA ARG A 34 6.86 13.32 1.22
C ARG A 34 5.42 12.90 0.92
N PHE A 35 4.66 12.56 1.95
CA PHE A 35 3.23 12.27 1.82
C PHE A 35 2.48 13.47 1.24
N TYR A 36 2.65 14.65 1.81
CA TYR A 36 1.98 15.86 1.32
C TYR A 36 2.46 16.30 -0.05
N ASN A 37 3.73 16.09 -0.36
CA ASN A 37 4.28 16.37 -1.69
C ASN A 37 3.69 15.46 -2.76
N LEU A 38 3.39 14.21 -2.43
CA LEU A 38 2.79 13.24 -3.35
C LEU A 38 1.28 13.40 -3.47
N MET A 39 0.57 13.51 -2.35
CA MET A 39 -0.89 13.47 -2.29
C MET A 39 -1.54 14.86 -2.33
N GLY A 40 -0.80 15.91 -2.00
CA GLY A 40 -1.29 17.28 -1.90
C GLY A 40 -1.74 17.67 -0.49
N GLU A 41 -1.92 18.97 -0.28
CA GLU A 41 -2.29 19.53 1.03
C GLU A 41 -3.80 19.46 1.34
N THR A 42 -4.62 18.95 0.46
CA THR A 42 -6.08 18.90 0.61
C THR A 42 -6.52 17.83 1.60
N MET A 43 -6.06 17.96 2.83
CA MET A 43 -6.32 17.00 3.91
C MET A 43 -7.61 17.28 4.68
N LEU A 44 -8.52 18.07 4.11
CA LEU A 44 -9.85 18.30 4.69
C LEU A 44 -10.83 17.16 4.43
N SER A 45 -10.50 16.26 3.51
CA SER A 45 -11.30 15.08 3.20
C SER A 45 -10.66 13.81 3.75
N ALA A 46 -11.49 12.80 4.03
CA ALA A 46 -11.00 11.50 4.43
C ALA A 46 -10.19 10.83 3.29
N PHE A 47 -9.14 10.09 3.65
CA PHE A 47 -8.24 9.45 2.68
C PHE A 47 -8.96 8.49 1.71
N ASN A 48 -10.03 7.84 2.15
CA ASN A 48 -10.84 6.99 1.26
C ASN A 48 -11.41 7.75 0.04
N GLY A 49 -11.56 9.06 0.12
CA GLY A 49 -11.91 9.92 -1.02
C GLY A 49 -10.79 10.06 -2.07
N LEU A 50 -9.56 9.75 -1.71
CA LEU A 50 -8.41 9.69 -2.63
C LEU A 50 -8.24 8.32 -3.27
N VAL A 51 -8.89 7.29 -2.75
CA VAL A 51 -8.85 5.94 -3.32
C VAL A 51 -9.80 5.86 -4.51
N HIS A 52 -9.37 5.19 -5.57
CA HIS A 52 -10.22 4.98 -6.75
C HIS A 52 -11.55 4.33 -6.34
N PRO A 53 -12.71 4.76 -6.87
CA PRO A 53 -14.02 4.27 -6.47
C PRO A 53 -14.16 2.74 -6.44
N ASP A 54 -13.58 2.04 -7.41
CA ASP A 54 -13.60 0.58 -7.47
C ASP A 54 -12.79 -0.11 -6.37
N ASP A 55 -11.88 0.62 -5.72
CA ASP A 55 -10.94 0.09 -4.74
C ASP A 55 -11.31 0.49 -3.29
N VAL A 56 -12.27 1.39 -3.11
CA VAL A 56 -12.65 1.92 -1.79
C VAL A 56 -13.04 0.81 -0.82
N MET A 57 -13.85 -0.14 -1.27
CA MET A 57 -14.29 -1.26 -0.41
C MET A 57 -13.10 -2.09 0.08
N VAL A 58 -12.16 -2.41 -0.81
CA VAL A 58 -10.94 -3.16 -0.48
C VAL A 58 -10.09 -2.38 0.52
N PHE A 59 -9.94 -1.08 0.31
CA PHE A 59 -9.21 -0.19 1.20
C PHE A 59 -9.85 -0.14 2.60
N GLU A 60 -11.16 0.09 2.69
CA GLU A 60 -11.86 0.19 3.97
C GLU A 60 -11.82 -1.12 4.76
N GLN A 61 -11.98 -2.25 4.09
CA GLN A 61 -11.81 -3.57 4.71
C GLN A 61 -10.38 -3.77 5.24
N PHE A 62 -9.39 -3.35 4.48
CA PHE A 62 -7.99 -3.41 4.90
C PHE A 62 -7.74 -2.55 6.14
N ILE A 63 -8.18 -1.29 6.17
CA ILE A 63 -7.99 -0.38 7.32
C ILE A 63 -8.71 -0.92 8.55
N ASN A 64 -9.91 -1.46 8.41
CA ASN A 64 -10.72 -1.95 9.53
C ASN A 64 -10.29 -3.34 10.03
N SER A 65 -9.47 -4.07 9.27
CA SER A 65 -8.91 -5.35 9.71
C SER A 65 -7.81 -5.17 10.75
N ASP A 66 -7.46 -6.25 11.44
CA ASP A 66 -6.34 -6.28 12.38
C ASP A 66 -4.98 -6.40 11.65
N MET A 67 -3.91 -6.64 12.40
CA MET A 67 -2.56 -6.77 11.86
C MET A 67 -2.32 -8.08 11.09
N SER A 68 -3.28 -9.01 11.06
CA SER A 68 -3.18 -10.21 10.21
C SER A 68 -3.28 -9.86 8.73
N VAL A 69 -3.99 -8.78 8.38
CA VAL A 69 -4.04 -8.22 7.03
C VAL A 69 -3.15 -6.98 6.98
N ARG A 70 -1.89 -7.17 6.55
CA ARG A 70 -0.86 -6.11 6.59
C ARG A 70 -0.72 -5.32 5.30
N TYR A 71 -1.19 -5.85 4.16
CA TYR A 71 -0.93 -5.31 2.83
C TYR A 71 -2.22 -5.08 2.06
N CYS A 72 -2.24 -4.01 1.29
CA CYS A 72 -3.31 -3.72 0.35
C CYS A 72 -2.73 -3.01 -0.88
N ILE A 73 -3.22 -3.36 -2.07
CA ILE A 73 -2.87 -2.67 -3.31
C ILE A 73 -4.12 -1.98 -3.84
N VAL A 74 -4.06 -0.66 -3.91
CA VAL A 74 -5.16 0.18 -4.37
C VAL A 74 -4.64 1.33 -5.24
N ARG A 75 -5.52 1.89 -6.06
CA ARG A 75 -5.23 3.12 -6.80
C ARG A 75 -5.53 4.33 -5.94
N CYS A 76 -4.57 5.21 -5.79
CA CYS A 76 -4.72 6.46 -5.07
C CYS A 76 -4.53 7.66 -5.99
N LEU A 77 -5.39 8.66 -5.83
CA LEU A 77 -5.28 9.93 -6.52
C LEU A 77 -4.11 10.71 -5.95
N ILE A 78 -3.17 11.08 -6.80
CA ILE A 78 -2.03 11.92 -6.41
C ILE A 78 -2.26 13.39 -6.82
N LYS A 79 -1.39 14.27 -6.34
CA LYS A 79 -1.49 15.73 -6.50
C LYS A 79 -1.67 16.20 -7.95
N ASN A 80 -1.09 15.49 -8.92
CA ASN A 80 -1.20 15.85 -10.34
C ASN A 80 -2.55 15.49 -10.98
N GLY A 81 -3.49 14.91 -10.21
CA GLY A 81 -4.80 14.51 -10.69
C GLY A 81 -4.87 13.13 -11.35
N SER A 82 -3.80 12.34 -11.31
CA SER A 82 -3.78 10.98 -11.83
C SER A 82 -3.88 9.95 -10.70
N TYR A 83 -4.40 8.77 -11.02
CA TYR A 83 -4.36 7.62 -10.12
C TYR A 83 -3.06 6.86 -10.27
N ARG A 84 -2.50 6.45 -9.14
CA ARG A 84 -1.33 5.58 -9.07
C ARG A 84 -1.62 4.33 -8.27
N TRP A 85 -1.06 3.23 -8.70
CA TRP A 85 -1.09 2.00 -7.95
C TRP A 85 -0.13 2.09 -6.76
N MET A 86 -0.69 1.95 -5.56
CA MET A 86 0.04 2.05 -4.30
C MET A 86 -0.04 0.74 -3.54
N LEU A 87 1.09 0.27 -3.05
CA LEU A 87 1.15 -0.74 -2.02
C LEU A 87 1.05 -0.06 -0.65
N LEU A 88 0.00 -0.35 0.07
CA LEU A 88 -0.19 0.12 1.45
C LEU A 88 0.24 -0.98 2.42
N VAL A 89 1.06 -0.62 3.39
CA VAL A 89 1.55 -1.53 4.41
C VAL A 89 1.18 -0.98 5.79
N LYS A 90 0.47 -1.77 6.60
CA LYS A 90 0.26 -1.43 8.01
C LYS A 90 1.55 -1.65 8.80
N LYS A 91 2.02 -0.61 9.46
CA LYS A 91 3.13 -0.71 10.41
C LYS A 91 2.65 -1.10 11.80
N ARG A 92 1.61 -0.45 12.28
CA ARG A 92 0.98 -0.73 13.57
C ARG A 92 -0.43 -0.17 13.65
N ILE A 93 -1.18 -0.71 14.60
CA ILE A 93 -2.47 -0.20 15.04
C ILE A 93 -2.33 0.16 16.51
N TYR A 94 -2.83 1.34 16.89
CA TYR A 94 -2.84 1.79 18.28
C TYR A 94 -4.04 2.68 18.56
N GLU A 95 -4.29 2.98 19.81
CA GLU A 95 -5.41 3.83 20.24
C GLU A 95 -4.91 5.12 20.85
N VAL A 96 -5.60 6.21 20.55
CA VAL A 96 -5.42 7.52 21.17
C VAL A 96 -6.78 7.98 21.68
N GLY A 97 -7.01 7.92 23.00
CA GLY A 97 -8.34 8.13 23.56
C GLY A 97 -9.32 7.05 23.07
N THR A 98 -10.36 7.48 22.37
CA THR A 98 -11.35 6.58 21.75
C THR A 98 -11.08 6.31 20.26
N ASP A 99 -10.08 6.96 19.68
CA ASP A 99 -9.77 6.85 18.27
C ASP A 99 -8.77 5.73 18.00
N ARG A 100 -9.14 4.83 17.09
CA ARG A 100 -8.25 3.82 16.56
C ARG A 100 -7.38 4.45 15.46
N MET A 101 -6.07 4.31 15.63
CA MET A 101 -5.08 4.86 14.70
C MET A 101 -4.39 3.74 13.94
N VAL A 102 -4.25 3.90 12.64
CA VAL A 102 -3.53 2.96 11.75
C VAL A 102 -2.37 3.71 11.10
N GLU A 103 -1.16 3.30 11.43
CA GLU A 103 0.06 3.81 10.83
C GLU A 103 0.40 3.02 9.58
N LEU A 104 0.56 3.72 8.46
CA LEU A 104 0.72 3.16 7.12
C LEU A 104 2.00 3.65 6.46
N VAL A 105 2.55 2.81 5.63
CA VAL A 105 3.51 3.17 4.59
C VAL A 105 2.83 2.94 3.25
N ALA A 106 2.91 3.92 2.37
CA ALA A 106 2.47 3.79 0.98
C ALA A 106 3.67 3.84 0.04
N GLN A 107 3.71 2.89 -0.86
CA GLN A 107 4.75 2.77 -1.87
C GLN A 107 4.13 2.79 -3.26
N ASP A 108 4.64 3.67 -4.13
CA ASP A 108 4.30 3.66 -5.54
C ASP A 108 4.86 2.41 -6.21
N ILE A 109 3.98 1.58 -6.80
CA ILE A 109 4.38 0.34 -7.47
C ILE A 109 4.95 0.62 -8.87
N ILE A 110 4.77 1.83 -9.42
CA ILE A 110 5.36 2.23 -10.69
C ILE A 110 6.85 2.52 -10.51
N VAL A 111 7.63 1.50 -10.38
CA VAL A 111 9.06 1.70 -10.50
C VAL A 111 9.55 0.80 -11.63
N ILE A 112 10.00 1.43 -12.72
CA ILE A 112 10.96 0.83 -13.64
C ILE A 112 10.38 -0.04 -14.77
N SER A 113 9.21 0.22 -15.34
CA SER A 113 9.03 -0.25 -16.72
C SER A 113 8.29 0.77 -17.57
N ASN A 114 8.92 1.15 -18.67
CA ASN A 114 8.26 1.89 -19.76
C ASN A 114 7.21 1.02 -20.49
N ASP A 115 6.93 -0.17 -19.96
CA ASP A 115 5.97 -1.12 -20.52
C ASP A 115 4.74 -1.22 -19.61
N PHE A 116 3.70 -0.49 -19.99
CA PHE A 116 2.42 -0.43 -19.31
C PHE A 116 1.76 -1.82 -19.17
N ASP A 117 1.90 -2.68 -20.17
CA ASP A 117 1.27 -4.01 -20.16
C ASP A 117 1.92 -4.93 -19.13
N MET A 118 3.24 -4.93 -19.02
CA MET A 118 3.96 -5.67 -17.99
C MET A 118 3.60 -5.17 -16.59
N TYR A 119 3.44 -3.86 -16.43
CA TYR A 119 3.05 -3.23 -15.20
C TYR A 119 1.64 -3.66 -14.77
N TYR A 120 0.67 -3.55 -15.67
CA TYR A 120 -0.71 -3.96 -15.41
C TYR A 120 -0.82 -5.43 -14.99
N HIS A 121 -0.10 -6.31 -15.68
CA HIS A 121 -0.03 -7.73 -15.31
C HIS A 121 0.61 -7.96 -13.95
N ARG A 122 1.66 -7.22 -13.60
CA ARG A 122 2.28 -7.29 -12.26
C ARG A 122 1.31 -6.88 -11.16
N VAL A 123 0.62 -5.77 -11.32
CA VAL A 123 -0.36 -5.30 -10.33
C VAL A 123 -1.50 -6.30 -10.14
N ARG A 124 -2.08 -6.82 -11.21
CA ARG A 124 -3.12 -7.86 -11.12
C ARG A 124 -2.62 -9.09 -10.40
N LYS A 125 -1.38 -9.50 -10.66
CA LYS A 125 -0.75 -10.64 -10.05
C LYS A 125 -0.54 -10.42 -8.54
N TYR A 126 -0.04 -9.25 -8.13
CA TYR A 126 0.13 -8.93 -6.72
C TYR A 126 -1.20 -8.84 -5.99
N ARG A 127 -2.23 -8.28 -6.60
CA ARG A 127 -3.59 -8.29 -6.05
C ARG A 127 -4.12 -9.71 -5.86
N ALA A 128 -3.98 -10.56 -6.87
CA ALA A 128 -4.38 -11.96 -6.78
C ALA A 128 -3.63 -12.69 -5.67
N ILE A 129 -2.33 -12.43 -5.52
CA ILE A 129 -1.50 -13.01 -4.47
C ILE A 129 -1.95 -12.52 -3.08
N ILE A 130 -2.16 -11.22 -2.90
CA ILE A 130 -2.59 -10.63 -1.63
C ILE A 130 -3.98 -11.12 -1.24
N ASN A 131 -4.90 -11.23 -2.19
CA ASN A 131 -6.26 -11.72 -1.95
C ASN A 131 -6.30 -13.23 -1.61
N VAL A 132 -5.27 -13.98 -1.96
CA VAL A 132 -5.16 -15.44 -1.71
C VAL A 132 -4.38 -15.73 -0.42
N ILE A 133 -3.73 -14.73 0.18
CA ILE A 133 -2.80 -14.90 1.31
C ILE A 133 -3.48 -15.15 2.67
N GLU A 134 -4.78 -15.31 2.78
CA GLU A 134 -5.39 -15.55 4.10
C GLU A 134 -4.81 -16.75 4.89
N GLU A 135 -4.00 -17.61 4.25
CA GLU A 135 -3.39 -18.77 4.93
C GLU A 135 -1.98 -19.15 4.44
N LYS A 136 -1.17 -18.21 3.91
CA LYS A 136 0.08 -18.59 3.25
C LYS A 136 1.31 -17.93 3.88
N ILE A 137 2.33 -18.75 4.09
CA ILE A 137 3.65 -18.28 4.51
C ILE A 137 4.34 -17.67 3.29
N PHE A 138 4.80 -16.45 3.43
CA PHE A 138 5.64 -15.80 2.43
C PHE A 138 7.01 -15.45 3.03
N GLU A 139 8.02 -15.53 2.21
CA GLU A 139 9.38 -15.14 2.54
C GLU A 139 9.83 -14.06 1.57
N TYR A 140 10.40 -13.01 2.13
CA TYR A 140 10.98 -11.92 1.38
C TYR A 140 12.49 -11.91 1.58
N ASP A 141 13.23 -12.05 0.48
CA ASP A 141 14.68 -11.90 0.48
C ASP A 141 15.07 -10.47 0.08
N PRO A 142 15.53 -9.65 1.04
CA PRO A 142 15.89 -8.26 0.77
C PRO A 142 17.15 -8.10 -0.09
N VAL A 143 17.95 -9.14 -0.22
CA VAL A 143 19.20 -9.09 -1.01
C VAL A 143 18.92 -9.29 -2.50
N SER A 144 18.10 -10.28 -2.84
CA SER A 144 17.70 -10.56 -4.22
C SER A 144 16.44 -9.81 -4.66
N GLY A 145 15.70 -9.20 -3.70
CA GLY A 145 14.39 -8.64 -3.96
C GLY A 145 13.31 -9.67 -4.28
N MET A 146 13.58 -10.94 -4.01
CA MET A 146 12.65 -12.02 -4.33
C MET A 146 11.61 -12.22 -3.24
N PHE A 147 10.38 -12.39 -3.71
CA PHE A 147 9.24 -12.71 -2.88
C PHE A 147 8.81 -14.15 -3.18
N THR A 148 8.90 -15.03 -2.20
CA THR A 148 8.52 -16.44 -2.34
C THR A 148 7.24 -16.70 -1.55
N ILE A 149 6.24 -17.26 -2.21
CA ILE A 149 4.98 -17.67 -1.56
C ILE A 149 4.95 -19.19 -1.52
N TYR A 150 4.77 -19.72 -0.34
CA TYR A 150 4.58 -21.15 -0.12
C TYR A 150 3.08 -21.44 -0.09
N CYS A 151 2.59 -22.15 -1.11
CA CYS A 151 1.24 -22.70 -1.12
C CYS A 151 1.29 -24.15 -0.68
N TYR A 152 0.60 -24.48 0.39
CA TYR A 152 0.40 -25.86 0.83
C TYR A 152 -0.94 -26.35 0.30
#